data_ce2902d56962d7312d2659cfc34da95e
#
_entry.id   ce2902d56962d7312d2659cfc34da95e
#
_cell.length_a   1.000
_cell.length_b   1.000
_cell.length_c   1.000
_cell.angle_alpha   90.00
_cell.angle_beta   90.00
_cell.angle_gamma   90.00
#
_symmetry.space_group_name_H-M   'P 1'
#
loop_
_entity.id
_entity.type
_entity.pdbx_description
1 polymer ?
#
loop_
_entity_poly.entity_id
_entity_poly.type
_entity_poly.pdbx_seq_one_letter_code
_entity_poly.pdbx_strand_id
1 'polypeptide(L)'
;MTRYAFGDTDLARERLGLVAETFREPTARLLADVPPGVRRYVLDLGCGPGYTTALLLDAFGPGYVTGIDSSSAMLAEARMRVPAAFFVVADVTTPLKLPAHVVFSRMLLGHLPEPERALVRWANAVLPGGALVCEEPVRYRSTRKVFERYEATVTEVVAAQGATLWAGPALDSDPPRCHRAIDRIAEHAVAAGRAAAMFWRNATTWRGAPDLIAELQDLERANPDETVVWEIRQTCWIKR
;
A
#
# COMPACT_ATOMS: atom_id res chain seq x y z
N MET A 1 -14.34 -8.83 -10.46
CA MET A 1 -12.95 -8.35 -10.30
C MET A 1 -12.95 -6.85 -10.45
N THR A 2 -12.67 -6.13 -9.39
CA THR A 2 -12.49 -4.67 -9.42
C THR A 2 -11.20 -4.38 -10.18
N ARG A 3 -11.28 -3.58 -11.25
CA ARG A 3 -10.09 -3.20 -12.03
C ARG A 3 -9.28 -2.23 -11.19
N TYR A 4 -7.97 -2.48 -11.04
CA TYR A 4 -7.07 -1.58 -10.32
C TYR A 4 -7.12 -0.16 -10.90
N ALA A 5 -7.45 0.83 -10.04
CA ALA A 5 -7.73 2.20 -10.46
C ALA A 5 -6.60 2.86 -11.26
N PHE A 6 -5.36 2.45 -11.01
CA PHE A 6 -4.16 3.06 -11.58
C PHE A 6 -3.48 2.24 -12.67
N GLY A 7 -4.15 1.15 -13.14
CA GLY A 7 -3.69 0.33 -14.26
C GLY A 7 -2.41 -0.47 -14.01
N ASP A 8 -1.97 -1.21 -15.03
CA ASP A 8 -0.77 -2.03 -15.04
C ASP A 8 0.19 -1.70 -16.21
N THR A 9 0.20 -0.44 -16.63
CA THR A 9 1.08 0.10 -17.66
C THR A 9 2.52 0.27 -17.15
N ASP A 10 3.50 0.47 -18.03
CA ASP A 10 4.89 0.76 -17.66
C ASP A 10 4.99 1.97 -16.73
N LEU A 11 4.21 3.01 -17.02
CA LEU A 11 4.13 4.21 -16.19
C LEU A 11 3.58 3.93 -14.78
N ALA A 12 2.59 3.02 -14.69
CA ALA A 12 2.08 2.56 -13.39
C ALA A 12 3.15 1.78 -12.61
N ARG A 13 3.97 0.97 -13.30
CA ARG A 13 5.09 0.25 -12.69
C ARG A 13 6.19 1.19 -12.16
N GLU A 14 6.57 2.20 -12.96
CA GLU A 14 7.50 3.24 -12.53
C GLU A 14 6.99 3.95 -11.27
N ARG A 15 5.71 4.34 -11.25
CA ARG A 15 5.08 4.95 -10.09
C ARG A 15 5.15 4.03 -8.87
N LEU A 16 4.83 2.74 -9.02
CA LEU A 16 4.90 1.78 -7.91
C LEU A 16 6.33 1.65 -7.37
N GLY A 17 7.34 1.73 -8.23
CA GLY A 17 8.74 1.79 -7.81
C GLY A 17 9.04 3.03 -6.96
N LEU A 18 8.59 4.21 -7.40
CA LEU A 18 8.74 5.46 -6.66
C LEU A 18 8.03 5.41 -5.30
N VAL A 19 6.79 4.90 -5.26
CA VAL A 19 6.03 4.71 -4.02
C VAL A 19 6.77 3.76 -3.07
N ALA A 20 7.25 2.63 -3.59
CA ALA A 20 7.94 1.63 -2.80
C ALA A 20 9.21 2.18 -2.15
N GLU A 21 10.00 2.93 -2.91
CA GLU A 21 11.22 3.55 -2.43
C GLU A 21 10.94 4.68 -1.41
N THR A 22 9.93 5.51 -1.71
CA THR A 22 9.52 6.62 -0.86
C THR A 22 9.06 6.15 0.52
N PHE A 23 8.24 5.10 0.58
CA PHE A 23 7.68 4.59 1.83
C PHE A 23 8.41 3.37 2.40
N ARG A 24 9.60 3.05 1.89
CA ARG A 24 10.42 1.92 2.38
C ARG A 24 10.70 2.05 3.87
N GLU A 25 11.17 3.20 4.27
CA GLU A 25 11.66 3.41 5.63
C GLU A 25 10.52 3.43 6.68
N PRO A 26 9.40 4.18 6.51
CA PRO A 26 8.29 4.07 7.45
C PRO A 26 7.71 2.65 7.55
N THR A 27 7.63 1.92 6.44
CA THR A 27 7.19 0.51 6.45
C THR A 27 8.18 -0.38 7.20
N ALA A 28 9.49 -0.23 6.96
CA ALA A 28 10.51 -1.01 7.66
C ALA A 28 10.48 -0.80 9.18
N ARG A 29 10.26 0.45 9.64
CA ARG A 29 10.06 0.75 11.06
C ARG A 29 8.81 0.07 11.63
N LEU A 30 7.68 0.11 10.90
CA LEU A 30 6.47 -0.59 11.32
C LEU A 30 6.74 -2.08 11.50
N LEU A 31 7.40 -2.72 10.52
CA LEU A 31 7.70 -4.15 10.55
C LEU A 31 8.65 -4.53 11.70
N ALA A 32 9.60 -3.66 12.05
CA ALA A 32 10.50 -3.86 13.19
C ALA A 32 9.77 -3.79 14.54
N ASP A 33 8.71 -2.97 14.63
CA ASP A 33 7.91 -2.79 15.84
C ASP A 33 6.83 -3.88 16.02
N VAL A 34 6.58 -4.74 15.01
CA VAL A 34 5.62 -5.84 15.16
C VAL A 34 6.04 -6.75 16.31
N PRO A 35 5.17 -7.00 17.31
CA PRO A 35 5.51 -7.79 18.47
C PRO A 35 6.14 -9.16 18.12
N PRO A 36 7.11 -9.64 18.90
CA PRO A 36 7.77 -10.91 18.62
C PRO A 36 6.80 -12.08 18.65
N GLY A 37 7.02 -13.06 17.78
CA GLY A 37 6.17 -14.25 17.65
C GLY A 37 6.66 -15.16 16.53
N VAL A 38 5.95 -16.26 16.30
CA VAL A 38 6.24 -17.14 15.19
C VAL A 38 5.90 -16.43 13.88
N ARG A 39 6.86 -16.31 12.95
CA ARG A 39 6.75 -15.59 11.68
C ARG A 39 7.11 -16.45 10.49
N ARG A 40 6.79 -17.75 10.55
CA ARG A 40 7.17 -18.73 9.55
C ARG A 40 6.40 -18.58 8.23
N TYR A 41 5.09 -18.27 8.32
CA TYR A 41 4.23 -18.05 7.15
C TYR A 41 3.76 -16.61 7.15
N VAL A 42 4.09 -15.89 6.09
CA VAL A 42 3.80 -14.47 5.91
C VAL A 42 3.05 -14.27 4.59
N LEU A 43 1.93 -13.57 4.62
CA LEU A 43 1.18 -13.17 3.43
C LEU A 43 1.36 -11.67 3.19
N ASP A 44 1.69 -11.30 1.96
CA ASP A 44 1.74 -9.94 1.45
C ASP A 44 0.55 -9.72 0.52
N LEU A 45 -0.47 -9.02 0.97
CA LEU A 45 -1.71 -8.79 0.23
C LEU A 45 -1.61 -7.57 -0.67
N GLY A 46 -1.98 -7.72 -1.95
CA GLY A 46 -1.79 -6.69 -2.95
C GLY A 46 -0.31 -6.40 -3.18
N CYS A 47 0.51 -7.43 -3.24
CA CYS A 47 1.97 -7.32 -3.30
C CYS A 47 2.50 -6.60 -4.56
N GLY A 48 1.67 -6.46 -5.58
CA GLY A 48 2.06 -5.85 -6.86
C GLY A 48 3.34 -6.47 -7.42
N PRO A 49 4.34 -5.65 -7.82
CA PRO A 49 5.60 -6.13 -8.36
C PRO A 49 6.59 -6.61 -7.27
N GLY A 50 6.14 -6.89 -6.03
CA GLY A 50 6.93 -7.56 -4.99
C GLY A 50 7.82 -6.67 -4.13
N TYR A 51 7.65 -5.35 -4.14
CA TYR A 51 8.48 -4.45 -3.33
C TYR A 51 8.27 -4.66 -1.82
N THR A 52 7.01 -4.80 -1.39
CA THR A 52 6.66 -5.10 0.02
C THR A 52 7.08 -6.51 0.40
N THR A 53 6.94 -7.47 -0.52
CA THR A 53 7.39 -8.85 -0.32
C THR A 53 8.88 -8.92 0.02
N ALA A 54 9.72 -8.11 -0.65
CA ALA A 54 11.15 -8.02 -0.33
C ALA A 54 11.38 -7.48 1.09
N LEU A 55 10.63 -6.42 1.49
CA LEU A 55 10.72 -5.88 2.85
C LEU A 55 10.32 -6.89 3.93
N LEU A 56 9.31 -7.71 3.65
CA LEU A 56 8.87 -8.75 4.58
C LEU A 56 9.91 -9.85 4.75
N LEU A 57 10.62 -10.23 3.67
CA LEU A 57 11.76 -11.15 3.75
C LEU A 57 12.91 -10.56 4.57
N ASP A 58 13.23 -9.27 4.35
CA ASP A 58 14.27 -8.57 5.11
C ASP A 58 13.91 -8.49 6.60
N ALA A 59 12.63 -8.19 6.92
CA ALA A 59 12.19 -7.97 8.30
C ALA A 59 12.02 -9.26 9.11
N PHE A 60 11.51 -10.32 8.48
CA PHE A 60 11.11 -11.54 9.19
C PHE A 60 12.05 -12.72 8.94
N GLY A 61 13.06 -12.54 8.10
CA GLY A 61 14.06 -13.56 7.81
C GLY A 61 13.55 -14.67 6.89
N PRO A 62 14.36 -15.74 6.72
CA PRO A 62 14.03 -16.85 5.84
C PRO A 62 12.81 -17.60 6.37
N GLY A 63 11.73 -17.51 5.63
CA GLY A 63 10.45 -18.16 5.89
C GLY A 63 9.67 -18.30 4.60
N TYR A 64 8.43 -18.73 4.70
CA TYR A 64 7.54 -18.81 3.55
C TYR A 64 6.77 -17.50 3.41
N VAL A 65 7.34 -16.55 2.65
CA VAL A 65 6.63 -15.33 2.27
C VAL A 65 5.88 -15.59 0.97
N THR A 66 4.60 -15.32 0.96
CA THR A 66 3.72 -15.48 -0.21
C THR A 66 3.08 -14.14 -0.54
N GLY A 67 3.44 -13.57 -1.70
CA GLY A 67 2.78 -12.43 -2.27
C GLY A 67 1.48 -12.83 -2.99
N ILE A 68 0.41 -12.10 -2.74
CA ILE A 68 -0.90 -12.30 -3.36
C ILE A 68 -1.30 -11.03 -4.10
N ASP A 69 -1.62 -11.16 -5.38
CA ASP A 69 -2.14 -10.06 -6.20
C ASP A 69 -3.11 -10.62 -7.25
N SER A 70 -4.03 -9.79 -7.72
CA SER A 70 -4.95 -10.15 -8.80
C SER A 70 -4.34 -10.03 -10.19
N SER A 71 -3.24 -9.25 -10.34
CA SER A 71 -2.55 -9.03 -11.61
C SER A 71 -1.45 -10.06 -11.83
N SER A 72 -1.65 -10.97 -12.79
CA SER A 72 -0.62 -11.92 -13.22
C SER A 72 0.62 -11.23 -13.80
N ALA A 73 0.45 -10.05 -14.43
CA ALA A 73 1.56 -9.26 -14.98
C ALA A 73 2.45 -8.70 -13.87
N MET A 74 1.86 -8.13 -12.81
CA MET A 74 2.63 -7.69 -11.65
C MET A 74 3.35 -8.84 -10.95
N LEU A 75 2.69 -10.00 -10.83
CA LEU A 75 3.32 -11.18 -10.23
C LEU A 75 4.45 -11.78 -11.08
N ALA A 76 4.45 -11.59 -12.38
CA ALA A 76 5.59 -11.98 -13.22
C ALA A 76 6.84 -11.16 -12.84
N GLU A 77 6.70 -9.87 -12.63
CA GLU A 77 7.79 -9.00 -12.17
C GLU A 77 8.21 -9.33 -10.73
N ALA A 78 7.23 -9.58 -9.85
CA ALA A 78 7.48 -9.95 -8.47
C ALA A 78 8.36 -11.22 -8.37
N ARG A 79 8.10 -12.23 -9.21
CA ARG A 79 8.91 -13.45 -9.26
C ARG A 79 10.36 -13.18 -9.70
N MET A 80 10.57 -12.25 -10.62
CA MET A 80 11.92 -11.86 -11.02
C MET A 80 12.64 -11.06 -9.93
N ARG A 81 11.90 -10.17 -9.23
CA ARG A 81 12.46 -9.32 -8.18
C ARG A 81 12.77 -10.08 -6.90
N VAL A 82 11.92 -11.02 -6.52
CA VAL A 82 11.99 -11.73 -5.22
C VAL A 82 11.88 -13.23 -5.45
N PRO A 83 12.89 -13.88 -6.07
CA PRO A 83 12.84 -15.30 -6.40
C PRO A 83 12.77 -16.23 -5.17
N ALA A 84 13.07 -15.70 -3.98
CA ALA A 84 12.99 -16.43 -2.71
C ALA A 84 11.55 -16.48 -2.12
N ALA A 85 10.58 -15.78 -2.71
CA ALA A 85 9.19 -15.75 -2.27
C ALA A 85 8.27 -16.56 -3.20
N PHE A 86 7.10 -16.92 -2.69
CA PHE A 86 6.02 -17.52 -3.48
C PHE A 86 5.04 -16.44 -3.93
N PHE A 87 4.36 -16.66 -5.08
CA PHE A 87 3.41 -15.71 -5.63
C PHE A 87 2.17 -16.40 -6.17
N VAL A 88 1.00 -15.95 -5.72
CA VAL A 88 -0.30 -16.53 -6.04
C VAL A 88 -1.20 -15.46 -6.65
N VAL A 89 -1.78 -15.76 -7.82
CA VAL A 89 -2.84 -14.92 -8.41
C VAL A 89 -4.14 -15.21 -7.65
N ALA A 90 -4.62 -14.24 -6.88
CA ALA A 90 -5.90 -14.36 -6.17
C ALA A 90 -6.50 -12.99 -5.88
N ASP A 91 -7.82 -12.99 -5.66
CA ASP A 91 -8.57 -11.82 -5.22
C ASP A 91 -8.61 -11.80 -3.68
N VAL A 92 -7.98 -10.78 -3.08
CA VAL A 92 -7.87 -10.59 -1.63
C VAL A 92 -9.21 -10.20 -0.97
N THR A 93 -10.24 -9.88 -1.75
CA THR A 93 -11.61 -9.66 -1.27
C THR A 93 -12.35 -10.96 -0.99
N THR A 94 -11.81 -12.10 -1.43
CA THR A 94 -12.33 -13.44 -1.14
C THR A 94 -11.66 -14.04 0.10
N PRO A 95 -12.23 -15.08 0.72
CA PRO A 95 -11.60 -15.75 1.85
C PRO A 95 -10.22 -16.31 1.49
N LEU A 96 -9.20 -15.91 2.24
CA LEU A 96 -7.84 -16.42 2.09
C LEU A 96 -7.79 -17.87 2.61
N LYS A 97 -7.35 -18.80 1.76
CA LYS A 97 -7.23 -20.24 2.10
C LYS A 97 -5.88 -20.62 2.69
N LEU A 98 -5.00 -19.64 2.89
CA LEU A 98 -3.64 -19.82 3.40
C LEU A 98 -3.57 -19.20 4.81
N PRO A 99 -3.50 -20.03 5.87
CA PRO A 99 -3.27 -19.49 7.21
C PRO A 99 -1.84 -18.97 7.36
N ALA A 100 -1.66 -17.86 8.05
CA ALA A 100 -0.38 -17.21 8.21
C ALA A 100 -0.14 -16.70 9.64
N HIS A 101 1.13 -16.57 10.01
CA HIS A 101 1.54 -15.94 11.26
C HIS A 101 1.53 -14.42 11.14
N VAL A 102 1.79 -13.90 9.92
CA VAL A 102 1.68 -12.48 9.61
C VAL A 102 0.91 -12.31 8.32
N VAL A 103 -0.11 -11.47 8.34
CA VAL A 103 -0.80 -10.97 7.15
C VAL A 103 -0.50 -9.48 7.07
N PHE A 104 0.10 -9.06 5.98
CA PHE A 104 0.51 -7.68 5.74
C PHE A 104 -0.23 -7.08 4.56
N SER A 105 -0.56 -5.79 4.66
CA SER A 105 -1.16 -5.00 3.59
C SER A 105 -0.67 -3.56 3.66
N ARG A 106 -0.33 -2.98 2.50
CA ARG A 106 0.06 -1.57 2.39
C ARG A 106 -0.63 -0.89 1.22
N MET A 107 -1.34 0.23 1.50
CA MET A 107 -2.01 1.07 0.50
C MET A 107 -2.91 0.25 -0.45
N LEU A 108 -3.66 -0.69 0.12
CA LEU A 108 -4.53 -1.60 -0.61
C LEU A 108 -6.01 -1.38 -0.30
N LEU A 109 -6.35 -1.08 0.97
CA LEU A 109 -7.74 -0.96 1.41
C LEU A 109 -8.50 0.10 0.63
N GLY A 110 -7.83 1.19 0.24
CA GLY A 110 -8.41 2.24 -0.58
C GLY A 110 -8.89 1.79 -1.97
N HIS A 111 -8.41 0.65 -2.46
CA HIS A 111 -8.82 0.07 -3.74
C HIS A 111 -9.95 -0.95 -3.61
N LEU A 112 -10.40 -1.23 -2.39
CA LEU A 112 -11.41 -2.26 -2.13
C LEU A 112 -12.77 -1.61 -1.86
N PRO A 113 -13.88 -2.20 -2.36
CA PRO A 113 -15.21 -1.64 -2.17
C PRO A 113 -15.71 -1.72 -0.72
N GLU A 114 -15.17 -2.66 0.07
CA GLU A 114 -15.59 -2.93 1.46
C GLU A 114 -14.36 -3.16 2.35
N PRO A 115 -13.57 -2.09 2.65
CA PRO A 115 -12.29 -2.23 3.33
C PRO A 115 -12.41 -2.86 4.73
N GLU A 116 -13.44 -2.52 5.52
CA GLU A 116 -13.64 -3.09 6.86
C GLU A 116 -13.96 -4.60 6.79
N ARG A 117 -14.72 -5.03 5.78
CA ARG A 117 -14.96 -6.45 5.55
C ARG A 117 -13.71 -7.20 5.10
N ALA A 118 -12.84 -6.54 4.34
CA ALA A 118 -11.55 -7.10 3.97
C ALA A 118 -10.68 -7.35 5.22
N LEU A 119 -10.60 -6.41 6.15
CA LEU A 119 -9.89 -6.58 7.43
C LEU A 119 -10.39 -7.80 8.21
N VAL A 120 -11.71 -7.99 8.30
CA VAL A 120 -12.29 -9.16 8.98
C VAL A 120 -11.87 -10.47 8.28
N ARG A 121 -11.91 -10.51 6.95
CA ARG A 121 -11.50 -11.69 6.18
C ARG A 121 -10.01 -12.00 6.36
N TRP A 122 -9.17 -10.97 6.34
CA TRP A 122 -7.72 -11.11 6.50
C TRP A 122 -7.35 -11.57 7.91
N ALA A 123 -8.02 -11.01 8.93
CA ALA A 123 -7.85 -11.46 10.31
C ALA A 123 -8.23 -12.94 10.51
N ASN A 124 -9.19 -13.46 9.75
CA ASN A 124 -9.54 -14.89 9.80
C ASN A 124 -8.41 -15.79 9.30
N ALA A 125 -7.57 -15.33 8.39
CA ALA A 125 -6.40 -16.07 7.92
C ALA A 125 -5.21 -16.00 8.89
N VAL A 126 -5.20 -15.07 9.84
CA VAL A 126 -4.15 -14.99 10.86
C VAL A 126 -4.28 -16.16 11.84
N LEU A 127 -3.20 -16.83 12.13
CA LEU A 127 -3.11 -17.88 13.15
C LEU A 127 -3.19 -17.28 14.57
N PRO A 128 -3.66 -18.03 15.59
CA PRO A 128 -3.61 -17.57 16.98
C PRO A 128 -2.20 -17.13 17.39
N GLY A 129 -2.10 -15.96 18.03
CA GLY A 129 -0.82 -15.33 18.37
C GLY A 129 -0.11 -14.65 17.20
N GLY A 130 -0.66 -14.73 15.97
CA GLY A 130 -0.14 -14.06 14.79
C GLY A 130 -0.63 -12.62 14.66
N ALA A 131 -0.13 -11.90 13.66
CA ALA A 131 -0.36 -10.48 13.43
C ALA A 131 -1.06 -10.19 12.10
N LEU A 132 -2.05 -9.28 12.12
CA LEU A 132 -2.52 -8.54 10.95
C LEU A 132 -1.88 -7.14 11.01
N VAL A 133 -1.14 -6.77 9.97
CA VAL A 133 -0.40 -5.51 9.91
C VAL A 133 -0.87 -4.73 8.68
N CYS A 134 -1.35 -3.52 8.89
CA CYS A 134 -1.85 -2.66 7.82
C CYS A 134 -1.20 -1.27 7.87
N GLU A 135 -0.93 -0.73 6.68
CA GLU A 135 -0.40 0.62 6.49
C GLU A 135 -1.19 1.33 5.38
N GLU A 136 -1.93 2.39 5.73
CA GLU A 136 -2.80 3.09 4.79
C GLU A 136 -2.67 4.62 4.92
N PRO A 137 -2.74 5.37 3.81
CA PRO A 137 -2.66 6.82 3.85
C PRO A 137 -3.92 7.43 4.49
N VAL A 138 -3.71 8.46 5.29
CA VAL A 138 -4.76 9.28 5.90
C VAL A 138 -4.96 10.56 5.10
N ARG A 139 -3.87 11.24 4.79
CA ARG A 139 -3.79 12.46 3.99
C ARG A 139 -2.34 12.82 3.70
N TYR A 140 -2.16 13.86 2.89
CA TYR A 140 -0.91 14.60 2.87
C TYR A 140 -1.17 16.10 3.07
N ARG A 141 -0.13 16.85 3.42
CA ARG A 141 -0.16 18.31 3.58
C ARG A 141 0.93 18.94 2.70
N SER A 142 0.53 19.98 1.97
CA SER A 142 1.44 20.78 1.15
C SER A 142 0.93 22.22 1.06
N THR A 143 1.81 23.15 0.79
CA THR A 143 1.47 24.57 0.52
C THR A 143 1.22 24.84 -0.95
N ARG A 144 1.45 23.87 -1.83
CA ARG A 144 1.35 24.05 -3.29
C ARG A 144 -0.05 23.70 -3.81
N LYS A 145 -0.68 24.66 -4.49
CA LYS A 145 -2.01 24.49 -5.10
C LYS A 145 -2.07 23.37 -6.13
N VAL A 146 -0.99 23.03 -6.80
CA VAL A 146 -0.97 21.92 -7.77
C VAL A 146 -1.29 20.58 -7.10
N PHE A 147 -0.85 20.38 -5.86
CA PHE A 147 -1.16 19.16 -5.11
C PHE A 147 -2.61 19.13 -4.62
N GLU A 148 -3.20 20.27 -4.24
CA GLU A 148 -4.63 20.36 -3.92
C GLU A 148 -5.49 20.03 -5.15
N ARG A 149 -5.12 20.54 -6.33
CA ARG A 149 -5.81 20.23 -7.61
C ARG A 149 -5.67 18.75 -7.95
N TYR A 150 -4.48 18.19 -7.78
CA TYR A 150 -4.27 16.76 -7.98
C TYR A 150 -5.15 15.92 -7.04
N GLU A 151 -5.18 16.25 -5.75
CA GLU A 151 -5.99 15.54 -4.75
C GLU A 151 -7.48 15.56 -5.10
N ALA A 152 -8.01 16.73 -5.46
CA ALA A 152 -9.40 16.86 -5.89
C ALA A 152 -9.69 15.93 -7.08
N THR A 153 -8.84 15.97 -8.11
CA THR A 153 -9.01 15.15 -9.33
C THR A 153 -8.92 13.66 -9.03
N VAL A 154 -7.91 13.21 -8.27
CA VAL A 154 -7.72 11.79 -7.98
C VAL A 154 -8.84 11.25 -7.08
N THR A 155 -9.33 12.05 -6.15
CA THR A 155 -10.45 11.68 -5.27
C THR A 155 -11.71 11.37 -6.10
N GLU A 156 -12.04 12.23 -7.08
CA GLU A 156 -13.17 11.98 -7.99
C GLU A 156 -12.97 10.70 -8.83
N VAL A 157 -11.76 10.49 -9.36
CA VAL A 157 -11.43 9.32 -10.20
C VAL A 157 -11.58 8.03 -9.42
N VAL A 158 -11.04 7.96 -8.20
CA VAL A 158 -11.12 6.74 -7.36
C VAL A 158 -12.55 6.52 -6.85
N ALA A 159 -13.27 7.58 -6.47
CA ALA A 159 -14.66 7.50 -6.02
C ALA A 159 -15.58 6.97 -7.13
N ALA A 160 -15.37 7.38 -8.38
CA ALA A 160 -16.11 6.85 -9.54
C ALA A 160 -15.92 5.33 -9.76
N GLN A 161 -14.89 4.74 -9.17
CA GLN A 161 -14.60 3.29 -9.21
C GLN A 161 -15.03 2.57 -7.92
N GLY A 162 -15.72 3.25 -7.00
CA GLY A 162 -16.14 2.70 -5.71
C GLY A 162 -14.98 2.51 -4.73
N ALA A 163 -13.89 3.25 -4.91
CA ALA A 163 -12.69 3.23 -4.08
C ALA A 163 -12.54 4.54 -3.29
N THR A 164 -11.58 4.61 -2.38
CA THR A 164 -11.24 5.83 -1.63
C THR A 164 -9.74 6.10 -1.67
N LEU A 165 -9.37 7.38 -1.79
CA LEU A 165 -7.96 7.76 -1.75
C LEU A 165 -7.38 7.61 -0.33
N TRP A 166 -8.18 7.91 0.69
CA TRP A 166 -7.79 7.98 2.09
C TRP A 166 -8.40 6.84 2.89
N ALA A 167 -7.70 5.70 2.93
CA ALA A 167 -8.20 4.48 3.57
C ALA A 167 -7.77 4.32 5.03
N GLY A 168 -6.94 5.21 5.56
CA GLY A 168 -6.54 5.19 6.97
C GLY A 168 -7.70 5.09 7.96
N PRO A 169 -8.84 5.78 7.77
CA PRO A 169 -10.01 5.64 8.64
C PRO A 169 -10.62 4.22 8.68
N ALA A 170 -10.46 3.39 7.65
CA ALA A 170 -10.94 2.01 7.69
C ALA A 170 -10.26 1.18 8.79
N LEU A 171 -9.05 1.61 9.22
CA LEU A 171 -8.31 0.99 10.32
C LEU A 171 -8.84 1.35 11.71
N ASP A 172 -9.91 2.15 11.83
CA ASP A 172 -10.59 2.41 13.11
C ASP A 172 -11.31 1.18 13.66
N SER A 173 -11.72 0.28 12.77
CA SER A 173 -12.43 -0.94 13.12
C SER A 173 -11.46 -2.04 13.58
N ASP A 174 -11.75 -2.66 14.73
CA ASP A 174 -11.00 -3.82 15.21
C ASP A 174 -11.58 -5.11 14.64
N PRO A 175 -10.80 -5.94 13.95
CA PRO A 175 -11.27 -7.24 13.50
C PRO A 175 -11.62 -8.15 14.69
N PRO A 176 -12.63 -9.04 14.57
CA PRO A 176 -13.03 -9.93 15.64
C PRO A 176 -11.87 -10.80 16.15
N ARG A 177 -11.82 -11.03 17.46
CA ARG A 177 -10.80 -11.85 18.13
C ARG A 177 -9.37 -11.32 17.98
N CYS A 178 -9.23 -10.05 17.70
CA CYS A 178 -7.94 -9.36 17.65
C CYS A 178 -7.88 -8.29 18.73
N HIS A 179 -6.67 -7.91 19.13
CA HIS A 179 -6.42 -6.72 19.95
C HIS A 179 -5.33 -5.88 19.31
N ARG A 180 -5.43 -4.58 19.39
CA ARG A 180 -4.45 -3.64 18.87
C ARG A 180 -3.15 -3.70 19.66
N ALA A 181 -2.04 -3.95 18.99
CA ALA A 181 -0.70 -3.87 19.54
C ALA A 181 0.02 -2.60 19.08
N ILE A 182 -0.27 -2.13 17.87
CA ILE A 182 0.23 -0.87 17.32
C ILE A 182 -0.96 -0.12 16.74
N ASP A 183 -1.06 1.18 17.00
CA ASP A 183 -1.94 2.12 16.30
C ASP A 183 -1.33 3.52 16.39
N ARG A 184 -0.87 4.02 15.25
CA ARG A 184 -0.22 5.33 15.17
C ARG A 184 -0.41 5.98 13.82
N ILE A 185 -0.32 7.31 13.79
CA ILE A 185 -0.12 8.08 12.58
C ILE A 185 1.38 8.38 12.46
N ALA A 186 1.99 7.84 11.42
CA ALA A 186 3.38 8.13 11.08
C ALA A 186 3.42 9.28 10.08
N GLU A 187 4.15 10.35 10.41
CA GLU A 187 4.43 11.43 9.46
C GLU A 187 5.69 11.10 8.65
N HIS A 188 5.60 11.30 7.34
CA HIS A 188 6.70 11.08 6.42
C HIS A 188 6.84 12.25 5.45
N ALA A 189 7.94 12.97 5.56
CA ALA A 189 8.26 14.10 4.69
C ALA A 189 8.88 13.59 3.38
N VAL A 190 8.28 13.99 2.26
CA VAL A 190 8.68 13.58 0.91
C VAL A 190 9.03 14.85 0.12
N ALA A 191 10.16 14.86 -0.56
CA ALA A 191 10.54 15.98 -1.43
C ALA A 191 9.42 16.28 -2.45
N ALA A 192 9.09 17.54 -2.65
CA ALA A 192 7.99 17.96 -3.53
C ALA A 192 8.17 17.45 -4.97
N GLY A 193 9.40 17.45 -5.48
CA GLY A 193 9.71 16.86 -6.79
C GLY A 193 9.39 15.35 -6.87
N ARG A 194 9.69 14.59 -5.82
CA ARG A 194 9.35 13.15 -5.76
C ARG A 194 7.85 12.91 -5.65
N ALA A 195 7.14 13.72 -4.87
CA ALA A 195 5.68 13.65 -4.79
C ALA A 195 5.06 13.95 -6.16
N ALA A 196 5.54 14.99 -6.84
CA ALA A 196 5.11 15.35 -8.18
C ALA A 196 5.37 14.23 -9.19
N ALA A 197 6.53 13.56 -9.09
CA ALA A 197 6.88 12.40 -9.93
C ALA A 197 5.88 11.24 -9.80
N MET A 198 5.42 10.95 -8.58
CA MET A 198 4.38 9.94 -8.35
C MET A 198 3.02 10.38 -8.90
N PHE A 199 2.68 11.65 -8.74
CA PHE A 199 1.36 12.18 -9.04
C PHE A 199 1.11 12.35 -10.52
N TRP A 200 2.05 12.88 -11.31
CA TRP A 200 1.81 13.02 -12.75
C TRP A 200 1.76 11.66 -13.45
N ARG A 201 2.54 10.66 -13.00
CA ARG A 201 2.46 9.29 -13.53
C ARG A 201 1.09 8.68 -13.28
N ASN A 202 0.51 8.99 -12.13
CA ASN A 202 -0.86 8.61 -11.80
C ASN A 202 -1.88 9.33 -12.70
N ALA A 203 -1.78 10.66 -12.78
CA ALA A 203 -2.70 11.49 -13.55
C ALA A 203 -2.74 11.09 -15.04
N THR A 204 -1.62 10.68 -15.60
CA THR A 204 -1.53 10.19 -17.00
C THR A 204 -2.36 8.93 -17.23
N THR A 205 -2.49 8.05 -16.22
CA THR A 205 -3.28 6.80 -16.38
C THR A 205 -4.79 7.06 -16.49
N TRP A 206 -5.27 8.19 -15.99
CA TRP A 206 -6.71 8.56 -16.07
C TRP A 206 -7.03 9.54 -17.20
N ARG A 207 -6.06 9.88 -18.04
CA ARG A 207 -6.18 10.96 -19.03
C ARG A 207 -6.53 12.30 -18.31
N GLY A 208 -5.85 12.56 -17.19
CA GLY A 208 -6.00 13.78 -16.41
C GLY A 208 -5.75 15.04 -17.22
N ALA A 209 -6.10 16.20 -16.66
CA ALA A 209 -5.95 17.49 -17.30
C ALA A 209 -4.48 17.69 -17.74
N PRO A 210 -4.20 17.93 -19.04
CA PRO A 210 -2.82 18.08 -19.55
C PRO A 210 -2.02 19.12 -18.80
N ASP A 211 -2.67 20.25 -18.41
CA ASP A 211 -2.03 21.33 -17.66
C ASP A 211 -1.57 20.89 -16.27
N LEU A 212 -2.35 20.09 -15.57
CA LEU A 212 -1.99 19.53 -14.27
C LEU A 212 -0.76 18.60 -14.39
N ILE A 213 -0.75 17.76 -15.43
CA ILE A 213 0.37 16.85 -15.70
C ILE A 213 1.64 17.65 -15.99
N ALA A 214 1.55 18.68 -16.86
CA ALA A 214 2.69 19.52 -17.21
C ALA A 214 3.26 20.26 -15.99
N GLU A 215 2.40 20.83 -15.15
CA GLU A 215 2.83 21.53 -13.92
C GLU A 215 3.50 20.59 -12.92
N LEU A 216 3.00 19.37 -12.76
CA LEU A 216 3.62 18.34 -11.92
C LEU A 216 4.98 17.87 -12.48
N GLN A 217 5.11 17.74 -13.80
CA GLN A 217 6.38 17.40 -14.46
C GLN A 217 7.42 18.51 -14.31
N ASP A 218 6.98 19.80 -14.41
CA ASP A 218 7.85 20.94 -14.16
C ASP A 218 8.35 20.95 -12.70
N LEU A 219 7.47 20.61 -11.77
CA LEU A 219 7.82 20.52 -10.36
C LEU A 219 8.80 19.37 -10.06
N GLU A 220 8.64 18.21 -10.73
CA GLU A 220 9.61 17.11 -10.64
C GLU A 220 10.99 17.57 -11.14
N ARG A 221 11.03 18.28 -12.28
CA ARG A 221 12.30 18.78 -12.86
C ARG A 221 12.95 19.86 -12.00
N ALA A 222 12.16 20.76 -11.45
CA ALA A 222 12.65 21.84 -10.60
C ALA A 222 13.16 21.30 -9.25
N ASN A 223 12.58 20.21 -8.77
CA ASN A 223 12.90 19.54 -7.49
C ASN A 223 13.21 20.56 -6.35
N PRO A 224 12.25 21.44 -6.01
CA PRO A 224 12.48 22.50 -5.03
C PRO A 224 12.75 21.92 -3.63
N ASP A 225 13.42 22.70 -2.81
CA ASP A 225 13.70 22.36 -1.40
C ASP A 225 12.45 22.55 -0.52
N GLU A 226 11.40 21.81 -0.86
CA GLU A 226 10.12 21.79 -0.17
C GLU A 226 9.67 20.34 -0.01
N THR A 227 8.83 20.09 0.99
CA THR A 227 8.32 18.77 1.27
C THR A 227 6.81 18.70 1.28
N VAL A 228 6.30 17.55 0.92
CA VAL A 228 4.92 17.09 1.15
C VAL A 228 4.96 16.15 2.35
N VAL A 229 4.19 16.43 3.38
CA VAL A 229 4.14 15.58 4.58
C VAL A 229 2.96 14.64 4.46
N TRP A 230 3.25 13.34 4.38
CA TRP A 230 2.25 12.28 4.39
C TRP A 230 1.96 11.84 5.81
N GLU A 231 0.68 11.71 6.12
CA GLU A 231 0.20 11.04 7.33
C GLU A 231 -0.27 9.64 6.95
N ILE A 232 0.38 8.64 7.54
CA ILE A 232 0.14 7.22 7.24
C ILE A 232 -0.27 6.54 8.53
N ARG A 233 -1.45 5.92 8.53
CA ARG A 233 -1.86 5.11 9.66
C ARG A 233 -1.23 3.74 9.58
N GLN A 234 -0.60 3.34 10.66
CA GLN A 234 0.06 2.06 10.86
C GLN A 234 -0.62 1.34 12.01
N THR A 235 -1.19 0.18 11.73
CA THR A 235 -1.90 -0.61 12.72
C THR A 235 -1.44 -2.07 12.69
N CYS A 236 -1.24 -2.64 13.87
CA CYS A 236 -0.99 -4.06 14.06
C CYS A 236 -1.98 -4.63 15.06
N TRP A 237 -2.67 -5.67 14.69
CA TRP A 237 -3.54 -6.44 15.57
C TRP A 237 -2.95 -7.83 15.79
N ILE A 238 -2.97 -8.30 17.04
CA ILE A 238 -2.60 -9.67 17.41
C ILE A 238 -3.87 -10.50 17.60
N LYS A 239 -3.94 -11.64 16.95
CA LYS A 239 -5.07 -12.58 17.06
C LYS A 239 -5.00 -13.38 18.35
N ARG A 240 -6.12 -13.42 19.08
CA ARG A 240 -6.30 -14.22 20.30
C ARG A 240 -6.55 -15.69 19.97
#